data_af64d419b0a5d224405938e72127cbd9
#
_entry.id   af64d419b0a5d224405938e72127cbd9
#
_cell.length_a   1.000
_cell.length_b   1.000
_cell.length_c   1.000
_cell.angle_alpha   90.00
_cell.angle_beta   90.00
_cell.angle_gamma   90.00
#
_symmetry.space_group_name_H-M   'P 1'
#
loop_
_entity.id
_entity.type
_entity.pdbx_description
1 polymer ?
#
loop_
_entity_poly.entity_id
_entity_poly.type
_entity_poly.pdbx_seq_one_letter_code
_entity_poly.pdbx_strand_id
1 'polypeptide(L)'
;MNLVQVVDESIAIGQPLPFSLRDQNGTLLARKGYVLVSRDDLEAVRGRGNGFYVDVSESEQHQKAFVGKLHELVRDERPLGKIAQAALTTGDLAVPPRNRNLGDALDWLDLQVQGNRLLRDMAGAHFCEDLDRLHTRLTQQTERNPDGALFALFHLAAREIQLYSATHSMLVSVMCALAARDVLGWTAHLVDSVCKAALTMNIAMTELQDRLAAQNEPPTLAQRELIDEHPGQSQALLLGLGMEDAL
;
A
#
# COMPACT_ATOMS: atom_id res chain seq x y z
N MET A 1 11.51 -5.76 -3.55
CA MET A 1 11.92 -6.41 -2.30
C MET A 1 11.64 -5.46 -1.16
N ASN A 2 10.73 -5.81 -0.27
CA ASN A 2 10.22 -4.94 0.77
C ASN A 2 10.57 -5.53 2.13
N LEU A 3 11.72 -5.12 2.68
CA LEU A 3 12.30 -5.70 3.88
C LEU A 3 11.75 -5.02 5.14
N VAL A 4 11.16 -5.82 6.02
CA VAL A 4 10.68 -5.38 7.34
C VAL A 4 11.40 -6.18 8.42
N GLN A 5 11.84 -5.48 9.45
CA GLN A 5 12.55 -6.10 10.56
C GLN A 5 11.63 -7.05 11.35
N VAL A 6 12.17 -8.20 11.71
CA VAL A 6 11.53 -9.19 12.60
C VAL A 6 12.15 -9.09 13.98
N VAL A 7 11.31 -9.14 15.03
CA VAL A 7 11.77 -9.12 16.43
C VAL A 7 12.40 -10.48 16.76
N ASP A 8 13.66 -10.48 17.15
CA ASP A 8 14.46 -11.69 17.41
C ASP A 8 13.81 -12.60 18.46
N GLU A 9 13.27 -12.02 19.53
CA GLU A 9 12.63 -12.74 20.63
C GLU A 9 11.35 -13.46 20.20
N SER A 10 10.79 -13.06 19.05
CA SER A 10 9.59 -13.68 18.53
C SER A 10 9.86 -14.96 17.73
N ILE A 11 11.12 -15.25 17.38
CA ILE A 11 11.49 -16.43 16.60
C ILE A 11 11.44 -17.68 17.50
N ALA A 12 10.54 -18.61 17.18
CA ALA A 12 10.39 -19.83 17.94
C ALA A 12 11.49 -20.84 17.63
N ILE A 13 12.32 -21.17 18.62
CA ILE A 13 13.34 -22.21 18.53
C ILE A 13 12.69 -23.60 18.52
N GLY A 14 13.20 -24.49 17.70
CA GLY A 14 12.68 -25.86 17.54
C GLY A 14 11.47 -25.98 16.62
N GLN A 15 11.00 -24.89 16.01
CA GLN A 15 9.93 -24.90 15.04
C GLN A 15 10.40 -24.46 13.65
N PRO A 16 9.80 -24.98 12.56
CA PRO A 16 10.12 -24.53 11.22
C PRO A 16 9.78 -23.06 11.04
N LEU A 17 10.68 -22.26 10.46
CA LEU A 17 10.43 -20.88 10.13
C LEU A 17 9.24 -20.77 9.15
N PRO A 18 8.25 -19.95 9.42
CA PRO A 18 7.08 -19.78 8.54
C PRO A 18 7.40 -18.92 7.30
N PHE A 19 8.58 -18.29 7.26
CA PHE A 19 9.07 -17.38 6.20
C PHE A 19 10.59 -17.49 6.04
N SER A 20 11.11 -16.90 4.96
CA SER A 20 12.56 -16.77 4.73
C SER A 20 13.09 -15.56 5.51
N LEU A 21 14.18 -15.76 6.26
CA LEU A 21 14.92 -14.69 6.94
C LEU A 21 16.01 -14.13 6.02
N ARG A 22 16.11 -12.81 6.00
CA ARG A 22 17.12 -12.07 5.23
C ARG A 22 17.86 -11.09 6.13
N ASP A 23 19.00 -10.60 5.66
CA ASP A 23 19.68 -9.45 6.27
C ASP A 23 19.08 -8.12 5.75
N GLN A 24 19.58 -7.00 6.26
CA GLN A 24 19.16 -5.65 5.84
C GLN A 24 19.42 -5.35 4.34
N ASN A 25 20.30 -6.10 3.69
CA ASN A 25 20.66 -5.98 2.27
C ASN A 25 19.85 -6.96 1.39
N GLY A 26 18.97 -7.76 2.01
CA GLY A 26 18.18 -8.76 1.33
C GLY A 26 18.84 -10.10 1.10
N THR A 27 20.06 -10.32 1.62
CA THR A 27 20.74 -11.60 1.52
C THR A 27 19.99 -12.64 2.34
N LEU A 28 19.77 -13.82 1.75
CA LEU A 28 19.06 -14.90 2.41
C LEU A 28 19.91 -15.49 3.55
N LEU A 29 19.42 -15.40 4.77
CA LEU A 29 20.05 -15.96 5.98
C LEU A 29 19.51 -17.36 6.30
N ALA A 30 18.20 -17.55 6.22
CA ALA A 30 17.55 -18.85 6.44
C ALA A 30 16.29 -18.96 5.56
N ARG A 31 16.04 -20.13 4.99
CA ARG A 31 14.85 -20.38 4.14
C ARG A 31 13.63 -20.70 5.00
N LYS A 32 12.45 -20.43 4.46
CA LYS A 32 11.18 -20.94 4.98
C LYS A 32 11.28 -22.45 5.23
N GLY A 33 10.81 -22.90 6.39
CA GLY A 33 10.87 -24.29 6.81
C GLY A 33 12.19 -24.68 7.52
N TYR A 34 13.20 -23.80 7.59
CA TYR A 34 14.40 -24.05 8.35
C TYR A 34 14.09 -24.10 9.85
N VAL A 35 14.67 -25.05 10.59
CA VAL A 35 14.49 -25.20 12.03
C VAL A 35 15.74 -24.70 12.74
N LEU A 36 15.59 -23.64 13.54
CA LEU A 36 16.62 -23.16 14.45
C LEU A 36 16.59 -24.04 15.71
N VAL A 37 17.63 -24.81 15.94
CA VAL A 37 17.64 -25.83 17.01
C VAL A 37 17.99 -25.22 18.37
N SER A 38 18.78 -24.16 18.39
CA SER A 38 19.24 -23.51 19.63
C SER A 38 19.32 -21.99 19.49
N ARG A 39 19.53 -21.29 20.65
CA ARG A 39 19.84 -19.87 20.65
C ARG A 39 21.19 -19.56 19.98
N ASP A 40 22.14 -20.45 20.10
CA ASP A 40 23.45 -20.30 19.44
C ASP A 40 23.32 -20.36 17.92
N ASP A 41 22.39 -21.19 17.38
CA ASP A 41 22.06 -21.21 15.97
C ASP A 41 21.43 -19.88 15.52
N LEU A 42 20.53 -19.30 16.35
CA LEU A 42 19.93 -18.03 16.07
C LEU A 42 20.98 -16.92 16.03
N GLU A 43 21.92 -16.91 17.00
CA GLU A 43 23.01 -15.95 17.04
C GLU A 43 24.00 -16.14 15.87
N ALA A 44 24.28 -17.38 15.49
CA ALA A 44 25.14 -17.69 14.33
C ALA A 44 24.51 -17.20 13.02
N VAL A 45 23.19 -17.33 12.87
CA VAL A 45 22.47 -16.79 11.70
C VAL A 45 22.42 -15.27 11.76
N ARG A 46 22.22 -14.67 12.93
CA ARG A 46 22.25 -13.21 13.16
C ARG A 46 23.63 -12.62 12.86
N GLY A 47 24.71 -13.31 13.26
CA GLY A 47 26.09 -12.85 13.01
C GLY A 47 26.48 -12.75 11.53
N ARG A 48 25.67 -13.32 10.63
CA ARG A 48 25.84 -13.20 9.18
C ARG A 48 25.21 -11.93 8.60
N GLY A 49 24.40 -11.19 9.41
CA GLY A 49 23.71 -9.95 9.00
C GLY A 49 23.38 -9.07 10.19
N ASN A 50 23.01 -7.82 9.95
CA ASN A 50 22.64 -6.84 10.99
C ASN A 50 21.14 -6.94 11.32
N GLY A 51 20.69 -8.01 11.97
CA GLY A 51 19.30 -8.26 12.31
C GLY A 51 18.58 -9.18 11.32
N PHE A 52 17.33 -9.50 11.66
CA PHE A 52 16.48 -10.34 10.82
C PHE A 52 15.42 -9.49 10.12
N TYR A 53 15.25 -9.76 8.83
CA TYR A 53 14.28 -9.11 7.97
C TYR A 53 13.49 -10.16 7.20
N VAL A 54 12.25 -9.85 6.90
CA VAL A 54 11.39 -10.62 6.00
C VAL A 54 11.00 -9.75 4.81
N ASP A 55 10.99 -10.35 3.63
CA ASP A 55 10.46 -9.66 2.45
C ASP A 55 8.94 -9.82 2.43
N VAL A 56 8.23 -8.76 2.83
CA VAL A 56 6.76 -8.78 2.88
C VAL A 56 6.14 -8.79 1.49
N SER A 57 6.89 -8.49 0.43
CA SER A 57 6.42 -8.60 -0.95
C SER A 57 6.44 -10.05 -1.49
N GLU A 58 7.15 -10.97 -0.84
CA GLU A 58 7.16 -12.39 -1.25
C GLU A 58 5.81 -13.09 -1.03
N SER A 59 4.94 -12.53 -0.20
CA SER A 59 3.67 -13.15 0.16
C SER A 59 2.64 -12.09 0.52
N GLU A 60 1.46 -12.17 -0.09
CA GLU A 60 0.30 -11.35 0.24
C GLU A 60 -0.08 -11.44 1.74
N GLN A 61 0.14 -12.60 2.37
CA GLN A 61 -0.08 -12.79 3.80
C GLN A 61 0.88 -11.94 4.65
N HIS A 62 2.14 -11.83 4.25
CA HIS A 62 3.13 -11.02 4.96
C HIS A 62 2.82 -9.54 4.82
N GLN A 63 2.39 -9.10 3.64
CA GLN A 63 1.93 -7.73 3.43
C GLN A 63 0.73 -7.41 4.31
N LYS A 64 -0.30 -8.27 4.32
CA LYS A 64 -1.50 -8.11 5.16
C LYS A 64 -1.14 -8.07 6.66
N ALA A 65 -0.24 -8.92 7.12
CA ALA A 65 0.21 -8.94 8.51
C ALA A 65 0.90 -7.62 8.90
N PHE A 66 1.75 -7.09 8.02
CA PHE A 66 2.47 -5.84 8.26
C PHE A 66 1.53 -4.63 8.28
N VAL A 67 0.65 -4.50 7.30
CA VAL A 67 -0.36 -3.42 7.27
C VAL A 67 -1.30 -3.52 8.47
N GLY A 68 -1.71 -4.72 8.86
CA GLY A 68 -2.49 -4.94 10.08
C GLY A 68 -1.78 -4.48 11.34
N LYS A 69 -0.47 -4.72 11.45
CA LYS A 69 0.36 -4.26 12.57
C LYS A 69 0.47 -2.73 12.62
N LEU A 70 0.66 -2.09 11.49
CA LEU A 70 0.67 -0.64 11.40
C LEU A 70 -0.65 -0.03 11.85
N HIS A 71 -1.77 -0.58 11.40
CA HIS A 71 -3.11 -0.15 11.84
C HIS A 71 -3.31 -0.30 13.35
N GLU A 72 -2.81 -1.39 13.95
CA GLU A 72 -2.87 -1.58 15.39
C GLU A 72 -2.11 -0.48 16.12
N LEU A 73 -0.88 -0.17 15.68
CA LEU A 73 -0.04 0.88 16.29
C LEU A 73 -0.63 2.29 16.14
N VAL A 74 -1.26 2.58 14.99
CA VAL A 74 -1.96 3.86 14.76
C VAL A 74 -3.20 3.94 15.64
N ARG A 75 -4.01 2.89 15.71
CA ARG A 75 -5.21 2.85 16.57
C ARG A 75 -4.87 3.02 18.05
N ASP A 76 -3.73 2.50 18.48
CA ASP A 76 -3.22 2.63 19.85
C ASP A 76 -2.53 3.98 20.12
N GLU A 77 -2.67 4.96 19.21
CA GLU A 77 -2.12 6.33 19.30
C GLU A 77 -0.62 6.37 19.61
N ARG A 78 0.15 5.41 19.06
CA ARG A 78 1.60 5.36 19.30
C ARG A 78 2.30 6.52 18.57
N PRO A 79 3.36 7.10 19.15
CA PRO A 79 4.14 8.15 18.49
C PRO A 79 4.65 7.72 17.11
N LEU A 80 4.61 8.62 16.12
CA LEU A 80 5.02 8.34 14.74
C LEU A 80 6.40 7.68 14.62
N GLY A 81 7.36 8.06 15.48
CA GLY A 81 8.68 7.41 15.53
C GLY A 81 8.64 5.93 15.92
N LYS A 82 7.68 5.50 16.72
CA LYS A 82 7.45 4.08 17.06
C LYS A 82 6.77 3.33 15.93
N ILE A 83 5.85 4.00 15.24
CA ILE A 83 5.15 3.43 14.08
C ILE A 83 6.14 3.25 12.92
N ALA A 84 7.01 4.23 12.66
CA ALA A 84 8.05 4.14 11.63
C ALA A 84 9.08 3.02 11.88
N GLN A 85 9.25 2.61 13.14
CA GLN A 85 10.12 1.51 13.57
C GLN A 85 9.35 0.20 13.79
N ALA A 86 8.15 0.07 13.23
CA ALA A 86 7.33 -1.14 13.40
C ALA A 86 8.08 -2.38 12.92
N ALA A 87 8.22 -3.36 13.83
CA ALA A 87 8.80 -4.65 13.55
C ALA A 87 7.72 -5.73 13.66
N LEU A 88 7.83 -6.76 12.83
CA LEU A 88 6.93 -7.92 12.86
C LEU A 88 7.39 -8.94 13.89
N THR A 89 6.43 -9.59 14.53
CA THR A 89 6.68 -10.80 15.32
C THR A 89 6.42 -12.04 14.46
N THR A 90 7.00 -13.18 14.82
CA THR A 90 6.68 -14.47 14.16
C THR A 90 5.21 -14.82 14.29
N GLY A 91 4.55 -14.38 15.38
CA GLY A 91 3.12 -14.49 15.57
C GLY A 91 2.30 -13.70 14.54
N ASP A 92 2.76 -12.52 14.16
CA ASP A 92 2.10 -11.70 13.13
C ASP A 92 2.17 -12.37 11.75
N LEU A 93 3.23 -13.16 11.49
CA LEU A 93 3.50 -13.79 10.20
C LEU A 93 3.04 -15.26 10.09
N ALA A 94 2.96 -15.99 11.20
CA ALA A 94 2.69 -17.43 11.23
C ALA A 94 1.20 -17.79 11.27
N VAL A 95 0.34 -16.89 11.74
CA VAL A 95 -1.09 -17.12 11.88
C VAL A 95 -1.80 -16.32 10.80
N PRO A 96 -2.56 -16.94 9.89
CA PRO A 96 -3.56 -16.19 9.16
C PRO A 96 -4.45 -15.53 10.21
N PRO A 97 -4.79 -14.24 10.08
CA PRO A 97 -5.54 -13.51 11.09
C PRO A 97 -6.81 -14.29 11.39
N ARG A 98 -6.80 -15.04 12.48
CA ARG A 98 -8.00 -15.65 13.03
C ARG A 98 -8.87 -14.49 13.48
N ASN A 99 -9.84 -14.18 12.65
CA ASN A 99 -11.12 -13.55 12.99
C ASN A 99 -11.15 -12.81 14.35
N ARG A 100 -10.30 -11.79 14.51
CA ARG A 100 -10.52 -10.73 15.46
C ARG A 100 -11.25 -9.66 14.67
N ASN A 101 -12.57 -9.63 14.76
CA ASN A 101 -13.47 -8.61 14.24
C ASN A 101 -12.88 -7.76 13.09
N LEU A 102 -12.44 -8.43 12.03
CA LEU A 102 -11.97 -7.84 10.78
C LEU A 102 -13.15 -7.24 9.98
N GLY A 103 -14.34 -7.14 10.60
CA GLY A 103 -15.46 -6.46 10.01
C GLY A 103 -15.17 -4.98 9.69
N ASP A 104 -14.12 -4.40 10.29
CA ASP A 104 -13.78 -3.00 10.14
C ASP A 104 -12.36 -2.69 9.64
N ALA A 105 -11.45 -3.66 9.60
CA ALA A 105 -10.14 -3.45 8.98
C ALA A 105 -10.27 -3.64 7.48
N LEU A 106 -10.59 -2.56 6.77
CA LEU A 106 -10.47 -2.56 5.33
C LEU A 106 -9.05 -2.96 4.99
N ASP A 107 -8.92 -4.00 4.18
CA ASP A 107 -7.64 -4.42 3.68
C ASP A 107 -7.17 -3.38 2.65
N TRP A 108 -6.24 -2.53 3.05
CA TRP A 108 -5.66 -1.50 2.18
C TRP A 108 -5.04 -2.11 0.92
N LEU A 109 -4.58 -3.36 1.01
CA LEU A 109 -4.08 -4.11 -0.13
C LEU A 109 -5.21 -4.48 -1.09
N ASP A 110 -6.39 -4.84 -0.58
CA ASP A 110 -7.56 -5.08 -1.43
C ASP A 110 -7.99 -3.80 -2.16
N LEU A 111 -7.96 -2.64 -1.48
CA LEU A 111 -8.22 -1.35 -2.12
C LEU A 111 -7.18 -1.02 -3.19
N GLN A 112 -5.90 -1.27 -2.91
CA GLN A 112 -4.81 -1.06 -3.86
C GLN A 112 -4.97 -1.93 -5.10
N VAL A 113 -5.31 -3.21 -4.93
CA VAL A 113 -5.56 -4.14 -6.05
C VAL A 113 -6.78 -3.69 -6.85
N GLN A 114 -7.87 -3.27 -6.19
CA GLN A 114 -9.06 -2.74 -6.87
C GLN A 114 -8.76 -1.46 -7.64
N GLY A 115 -8.03 -0.52 -7.02
CA GLY A 115 -7.59 0.71 -7.68
C GLY A 115 -6.71 0.43 -8.90
N ASN A 116 -5.74 -0.49 -8.77
CA ASN A 116 -4.89 -0.87 -9.89
C ASN A 116 -5.68 -1.52 -11.03
N ARG A 117 -6.66 -2.39 -10.71
CA ARG A 117 -7.53 -2.99 -11.71
C ARG A 117 -8.38 -1.93 -12.42
N LEU A 118 -8.99 -1.01 -11.67
CA LEU A 118 -9.78 0.09 -12.20
C LEU A 118 -8.98 0.93 -13.20
N LEU A 119 -7.75 1.33 -12.81
CA LEU A 119 -6.91 2.20 -13.64
C LEU A 119 -6.35 1.50 -14.90
N ARG A 120 -6.36 0.17 -14.96
CA ARG A 120 -5.84 -0.60 -16.10
C ARG A 120 -6.92 -1.20 -17.00
N ASP A 121 -8.10 -1.49 -16.46
CA ASP A 121 -9.21 -2.11 -17.19
C ASP A 121 -10.29 -1.07 -17.55
N MET A 122 -9.90 -0.13 -18.41
CA MET A 122 -10.78 0.94 -18.90
C MET A 122 -11.86 0.45 -19.88
N ALA A 123 -11.72 -0.75 -20.42
CA ALA A 123 -12.69 -1.32 -21.34
C ALA A 123 -13.90 -1.97 -20.64
N GLY A 124 -13.90 -2.03 -19.32
CA GLY A 124 -14.96 -2.62 -18.54
C GLY A 124 -16.27 -1.84 -18.65
N ALA A 125 -17.36 -2.53 -18.97
CA ALA A 125 -18.72 -1.97 -19.04
C ALA A 125 -19.19 -1.34 -17.70
N HIS A 126 -18.44 -1.52 -16.60
CA HIS A 126 -18.79 -1.13 -15.23
C HIS A 126 -17.79 -0.14 -14.60
N PHE A 127 -17.01 0.58 -15.41
CA PHE A 127 -15.97 1.48 -14.89
C PHE A 127 -16.50 2.48 -13.85
N CYS A 128 -17.60 3.16 -14.17
CA CYS A 128 -18.19 4.14 -13.24
C CYS A 128 -18.66 3.51 -11.94
N GLU A 129 -19.27 2.33 -12.00
CA GLU A 129 -19.72 1.59 -10.81
C GLU A 129 -18.55 1.13 -9.95
N ASP A 130 -17.47 0.68 -10.57
CA ASP A 130 -16.26 0.24 -9.86
C ASP A 130 -15.51 1.44 -9.25
N LEU A 131 -15.49 2.58 -9.92
CA LEU A 131 -14.97 3.84 -9.37
C LEU A 131 -15.78 4.30 -8.16
N ASP A 132 -17.10 4.30 -8.26
CA ASP A 132 -18.01 4.67 -7.16
C ASP A 132 -17.82 3.76 -5.97
N ARG A 133 -17.66 2.46 -6.20
CA ARG A 133 -17.43 1.46 -5.16
C ARG A 133 -16.08 1.67 -4.46
N LEU A 134 -15.01 1.89 -5.23
CA LEU A 134 -13.68 2.18 -4.69
C LEU A 134 -13.70 3.48 -3.87
N HIS A 135 -14.26 4.55 -4.44
CA HIS A 135 -14.39 5.84 -3.78
C HIS A 135 -15.17 5.74 -2.46
N THR A 136 -16.33 5.08 -2.47
CA THR A 136 -17.16 4.89 -1.27
C THR A 136 -16.39 4.17 -0.16
N ARG A 137 -15.69 3.09 -0.50
CA ARG A 137 -14.90 2.32 0.47
C ARG A 137 -13.74 3.14 1.03
N LEU A 138 -13.04 3.89 0.18
CA LEU A 138 -11.94 4.77 0.56
C LEU A 138 -12.40 5.89 1.49
N THR A 139 -13.53 6.53 1.17
CA THR A 139 -14.16 7.59 1.98
C THR A 139 -14.55 7.06 3.35
N GLN A 140 -15.27 5.94 3.42
CA GLN A 140 -15.66 5.32 4.70
C GLN A 140 -14.47 5.04 5.60
N GLN A 141 -13.36 4.55 5.03
CA GLN A 141 -12.16 4.26 5.79
C GLN A 141 -11.46 5.51 6.27
N THR A 142 -11.41 6.54 5.42
CA THR A 142 -10.81 7.84 5.76
C THR A 142 -11.60 8.54 6.87
N GLU A 143 -12.93 8.49 6.84
CA GLU A 143 -13.79 9.08 7.86
C GLU A 143 -13.64 8.41 9.23
N ARG A 144 -13.44 7.10 9.25
CA ARG A 144 -13.25 6.35 10.49
C ARG A 144 -11.90 6.64 11.17
N ASN A 145 -10.84 6.77 10.40
CA ASN A 145 -9.49 7.03 10.90
C ASN A 145 -8.64 7.76 9.85
N PRO A 146 -8.75 9.11 9.78
CA PRO A 146 -8.01 9.91 8.80
C PRO A 146 -6.49 9.73 8.86
N ASP A 147 -5.92 9.77 10.07
CA ASP A 147 -4.48 9.63 10.28
C ASP A 147 -3.98 8.23 9.88
N GLY A 148 -4.77 7.20 10.22
CA GLY A 148 -4.48 5.82 9.83
C GLY A 148 -4.55 5.61 8.32
N ALA A 149 -5.50 6.25 7.63
CA ALA A 149 -5.63 6.20 6.19
C ALA A 149 -4.41 6.85 5.50
N LEU A 150 -4.06 8.07 5.90
CA LEU A 150 -2.88 8.77 5.38
C LEU A 150 -1.61 7.96 5.63
N PHE A 151 -1.42 7.47 6.86
CA PHE A 151 -0.24 6.70 7.21
C PHE A 151 -0.11 5.42 6.38
N ALA A 152 -1.21 4.64 6.24
CA ALA A 152 -1.20 3.40 5.47
C ALA A 152 -0.86 3.65 3.99
N LEU A 153 -1.48 4.67 3.37
CA LEU A 153 -1.24 5.02 1.97
C LEU A 153 0.17 5.60 1.75
N PHE A 154 0.68 6.44 2.65
CA PHE A 154 2.07 6.90 2.59
C PHE A 154 3.05 5.75 2.69
N HIS A 155 2.80 4.81 3.60
CA HIS A 155 3.66 3.65 3.77
C HIS A 155 3.67 2.75 2.53
N LEU A 156 2.50 2.49 1.96
CA LEU A 156 2.36 1.74 0.72
C LEU A 156 3.05 2.46 -0.45
N ALA A 157 2.83 3.76 -0.63
CA ALA A 157 3.45 4.56 -1.69
C ALA A 157 4.98 4.58 -1.60
N ALA A 158 5.54 4.59 -0.39
CA ALA A 158 6.98 4.61 -0.18
C ALA A 158 7.67 3.25 -0.43
N ARG A 159 6.93 2.15 -0.40
CA ARG A 159 7.50 0.80 -0.42
C ARG A 159 7.02 -0.10 -1.56
N GLU A 160 5.83 0.15 -2.08
CA GLU A 160 5.19 -0.69 -3.11
C GLU A 160 5.29 -0.02 -4.47
N ILE A 161 6.42 -0.23 -5.15
CA ILE A 161 6.67 0.39 -6.47
C ILE A 161 5.77 -0.23 -7.56
N GLN A 162 5.37 -1.50 -7.43
CA GLN A 162 4.64 -2.23 -8.48
C GLN A 162 3.20 -1.74 -8.70
N LEU A 163 2.56 -1.18 -7.68
CA LEU A 163 1.20 -0.63 -7.72
C LEU A 163 1.20 0.85 -7.36
N TYR A 164 2.28 1.55 -7.73
CA TYR A 164 2.50 2.94 -7.34
C TYR A 164 1.37 3.85 -7.80
N SER A 165 0.93 3.75 -9.06
CA SER A 165 -0.14 4.59 -9.62
C SER A 165 -1.45 4.49 -8.81
N ALA A 166 -1.86 3.28 -8.46
CA ALA A 166 -3.06 3.05 -7.66
C ALA A 166 -2.92 3.64 -6.26
N THR A 167 -1.80 3.39 -5.60
CA THR A 167 -1.55 3.91 -4.25
C THR A 167 -1.47 5.42 -4.25
N HIS A 168 -0.79 6.01 -5.24
CA HIS A 168 -0.65 7.44 -5.40
C HIS A 168 -2.02 8.12 -5.62
N SER A 169 -2.85 7.60 -6.51
CA SER A 169 -4.19 8.14 -6.77
C SER A 169 -5.09 8.08 -5.54
N MET A 170 -5.08 6.97 -4.79
CA MET A 170 -5.81 6.86 -3.53
C MET A 170 -5.29 7.85 -2.47
N LEU A 171 -3.97 8.00 -2.33
CA LEU A 171 -3.38 8.96 -1.40
C LEU A 171 -3.79 10.40 -1.73
N VAL A 172 -3.70 10.80 -3.00
CA VAL A 172 -4.12 12.14 -3.43
C VAL A 172 -5.62 12.34 -3.20
N SER A 173 -6.46 11.33 -3.50
CA SER A 173 -7.89 11.39 -3.25
C SER A 173 -8.21 11.60 -1.76
N VAL A 174 -7.55 10.87 -0.85
CA VAL A 174 -7.71 11.06 0.60
C VAL A 174 -7.27 12.45 1.05
N MET A 175 -6.12 12.94 0.55
CA MET A 175 -5.64 14.28 0.87
C MET A 175 -6.62 15.36 0.38
N CYS A 176 -7.17 15.21 -0.83
CA CYS A 176 -8.19 16.09 -1.37
C CYS A 176 -9.47 16.06 -0.54
N ALA A 177 -9.93 14.87 -0.13
CA ALA A 177 -11.12 14.73 0.73
C ALA A 177 -10.98 15.49 2.04
N LEU A 178 -9.86 15.28 2.74
CA LEU A 178 -9.58 15.92 4.03
C LEU A 178 -9.44 17.45 3.87
N ALA A 179 -8.70 17.90 2.87
CA ALA A 179 -8.52 19.32 2.62
C ALA A 179 -9.84 20.01 2.23
N ALA A 180 -10.59 19.44 1.29
CA ALA A 180 -11.83 20.01 0.80
C ALA A 180 -12.93 20.03 1.87
N ARG A 181 -13.09 18.92 2.61
CA ARG A 181 -14.13 18.80 3.64
C ARG A 181 -13.75 19.54 4.92
N ASP A 182 -12.57 19.26 5.49
CA ASP A 182 -12.24 19.64 6.86
C ASP A 182 -11.57 21.02 6.95
N VAL A 183 -10.91 21.47 5.88
CA VAL A 183 -10.23 22.79 5.85
C VAL A 183 -11.04 23.82 5.06
N LEU A 184 -11.52 23.45 3.87
CA LEU A 184 -12.21 24.39 2.96
C LEU A 184 -13.72 24.40 3.14
N GLY A 185 -14.31 23.43 3.83
CA GLY A 185 -15.76 23.36 4.07
C GLY A 185 -16.59 23.21 2.79
N TRP A 186 -16.07 22.50 1.80
CA TRP A 186 -16.78 22.28 0.54
C TRP A 186 -18.01 21.38 0.72
N THR A 187 -18.98 21.54 -0.17
CA THR A 187 -20.16 20.67 -0.18
C THR A 187 -19.78 19.23 -0.48
N ALA A 188 -20.59 18.28 0.01
CA ALA A 188 -20.35 16.85 -0.21
C ALA A 188 -20.19 16.51 -1.70
N HIS A 189 -20.98 17.13 -2.58
CA HIS A 189 -20.89 16.93 -4.04
C HIS A 189 -19.53 17.35 -4.60
N LEU A 190 -19.00 18.52 -4.20
CA LEU A 190 -17.69 18.99 -4.65
C LEU A 190 -16.57 18.12 -4.10
N VAL A 191 -16.69 17.66 -2.85
CA VAL A 191 -15.73 16.70 -2.26
C VAL A 191 -15.73 15.40 -3.04
N ASP A 192 -16.90 14.84 -3.36
CA ASP A 192 -17.05 13.62 -4.15
C ASP A 192 -16.40 13.77 -5.53
N SER A 193 -16.69 14.86 -6.23
CA SER A 193 -16.14 15.14 -7.56
C SER A 193 -14.62 15.24 -7.54
N VAL A 194 -14.02 16.01 -6.62
CA VAL A 194 -12.58 16.18 -6.54
C VAL A 194 -11.87 14.87 -6.14
N CYS A 195 -12.50 14.05 -5.31
CA CYS A 195 -11.94 12.76 -4.92
C CYS A 195 -11.91 11.77 -6.09
N LYS A 196 -13.00 11.70 -6.87
CA LYS A 196 -13.06 10.86 -8.08
C LYS A 196 -12.09 11.36 -9.15
N ALA A 197 -11.99 12.68 -9.35
CA ALA A 197 -11.00 13.28 -10.22
C ALA A 197 -9.56 12.92 -9.80
N ALA A 198 -9.25 12.99 -8.51
CA ALA A 198 -7.93 12.60 -7.98
C ALA A 198 -7.64 11.10 -8.17
N LEU A 199 -8.64 10.22 -8.04
CA LEU A 199 -8.49 8.79 -8.31
C LEU A 199 -8.15 8.49 -9.77
N THR A 200 -8.62 9.32 -10.70
CA THR A 200 -8.52 9.07 -12.15
C THR A 200 -7.58 10.03 -12.89
N MET A 201 -6.98 11.01 -12.20
CA MET A 201 -6.19 12.08 -12.81
C MET A 201 -5.08 11.60 -13.76
N ASN A 202 -4.47 10.46 -13.47
CA ASN A 202 -3.34 9.89 -14.20
C ASN A 202 -3.72 8.62 -14.98
N ILE A 203 -5.02 8.40 -15.25
CA ILE A 203 -5.51 7.17 -15.87
C ILE A 203 -4.86 6.89 -17.24
N ALA A 204 -4.57 7.94 -18.03
CA ALA A 204 -3.92 7.80 -19.33
C ALA A 204 -2.43 7.44 -19.24
N MET A 205 -1.80 7.62 -18.06
CA MET A 205 -0.38 7.35 -17.90
C MET A 205 -0.06 6.33 -16.80
N THR A 206 -1.02 5.51 -16.37
CA THR A 206 -0.88 4.53 -15.28
C THR A 206 0.39 3.68 -15.41
N GLU A 207 0.61 3.06 -16.58
CA GLU A 207 1.80 2.22 -16.80
C GLU A 207 3.11 3.04 -16.87
N LEU A 208 3.05 4.24 -17.45
CA LEU A 208 4.20 5.13 -17.46
C LEU A 208 4.57 5.56 -16.05
N GLN A 209 3.59 5.92 -15.24
CA GLN A 209 3.79 6.34 -13.85
C GLN A 209 4.45 5.24 -13.01
N ASP A 210 4.00 3.98 -13.16
CA ASP A 210 4.62 2.83 -12.46
C ASP A 210 6.07 2.61 -12.92
N ARG A 211 6.36 2.78 -14.23
CA ARG A 211 7.74 2.71 -14.74
C ARG A 211 8.61 3.85 -14.22
N LEU A 212 8.08 5.08 -14.19
CA LEU A 212 8.80 6.25 -13.68
C LEU A 212 9.12 6.11 -12.19
N ALA A 213 8.23 5.53 -11.40
CA ALA A 213 8.47 5.27 -9.98
C ALA A 213 9.59 4.23 -9.75
N ALA A 214 9.81 3.33 -10.70
CA ALA A 214 10.82 2.29 -10.62
C ALA A 214 12.18 2.68 -11.23
N GLN A 215 12.24 3.74 -12.05
CA GLN A 215 13.49 4.14 -12.70
C GLN A 215 14.30 5.11 -11.84
N ASN A 216 15.63 5.03 -11.94
CA ASN A 216 16.55 5.93 -11.24
C ASN A 216 16.97 7.14 -12.11
N GLU A 217 16.88 7.01 -13.43
CA GLU A 217 17.24 8.05 -14.37
C GLU A 217 16.12 9.07 -14.55
N PRO A 218 16.46 10.32 -14.88
CA PRO A 218 15.46 11.33 -15.24
C PRO A 218 14.59 10.88 -16.42
N PRO A 219 13.33 11.35 -16.52
CA PRO A 219 12.48 11.03 -17.64
C PRO A 219 13.12 11.41 -18.98
N THR A 220 13.04 10.52 -19.98
CA THR A 220 13.44 10.79 -21.36
C THR A 220 12.54 11.83 -22.01
N LEU A 221 12.95 12.38 -23.17
CA LEU A 221 12.12 13.33 -23.91
C LEU A 221 10.74 12.73 -24.28
N ALA A 222 10.71 11.51 -24.78
CA ALA A 222 9.46 10.82 -25.10
C ALA A 222 8.56 10.59 -23.88
N GLN A 223 9.16 10.28 -22.72
CA GLN A 223 8.40 10.17 -21.46
C GLN A 223 7.83 11.52 -21.03
N ARG A 224 8.57 12.62 -21.20
CA ARG A 224 8.08 13.97 -20.87
C ARG A 224 6.93 14.38 -21.77
N GLU A 225 6.97 14.09 -23.05
CA GLU A 225 5.87 14.34 -23.99
C GLU A 225 4.60 13.62 -23.53
N LEU A 226 4.70 12.34 -23.15
CA LEU A 226 3.56 11.58 -22.60
C LEU A 226 3.06 12.16 -21.27
N ILE A 227 3.98 12.64 -20.41
CA ILE A 227 3.61 13.31 -19.16
C ILE A 227 2.87 14.63 -19.46
N ASP A 228 3.33 15.41 -20.43
CA ASP A 228 2.69 16.69 -20.77
C ASP A 228 1.30 16.51 -21.43
N GLU A 229 1.11 15.43 -22.17
CA GLU A 229 -0.16 15.12 -22.84
C GLU A 229 -1.19 14.42 -21.94
N HIS A 230 -0.77 13.76 -20.83
CA HIS A 230 -1.66 12.88 -20.06
C HIS A 230 -2.93 13.56 -19.52
N PRO A 231 -2.95 14.86 -19.12
CA PRO A 231 -4.19 15.46 -18.61
C PRO A 231 -5.30 15.49 -19.66
N GLY A 232 -4.94 15.91 -20.89
CA GLY A 232 -5.90 15.93 -22.01
C GLY A 232 -6.33 14.53 -22.42
N GLN A 233 -5.41 13.56 -22.40
CA GLN A 233 -5.72 12.16 -22.70
C GLN A 233 -6.58 11.53 -21.61
N SER A 234 -6.33 11.82 -20.32
CA SER A 234 -7.15 11.35 -19.21
C SER A 234 -8.58 11.90 -19.31
N GLN A 235 -8.71 13.20 -19.58
CA GLN A 235 -10.00 13.83 -19.81
C GLN A 235 -10.78 13.16 -20.95
N ALA A 236 -10.15 12.98 -22.11
CA ALA A 236 -10.77 12.34 -23.26
C ALA A 236 -11.24 10.90 -22.96
N LEU A 237 -10.43 10.13 -22.21
CA LEU A 237 -10.78 8.78 -21.77
C LEU A 237 -12.00 8.79 -20.84
N LEU A 238 -12.03 9.67 -19.83
CA LEU A 238 -13.12 9.76 -18.87
C LEU A 238 -14.43 10.18 -19.53
N LEU A 239 -14.40 11.15 -20.46
CA LEU A 239 -15.55 11.52 -21.25
C LEU A 239 -16.06 10.34 -22.09
N GLY A 240 -15.16 9.57 -22.71
CA GLY A 240 -15.50 8.36 -23.45
C GLY A 240 -16.13 7.26 -22.61
N LEU A 241 -15.86 7.25 -21.29
CA LEU A 241 -16.46 6.35 -20.30
C LEU A 241 -17.79 6.89 -19.71
N GLY A 242 -18.28 8.04 -20.18
CA GLY A 242 -19.54 8.65 -19.74
C GLY A 242 -19.44 9.46 -18.45
N MET A 243 -18.25 9.87 -18.05
CA MET A 243 -18.03 10.73 -16.88
C MET A 243 -18.09 12.21 -17.26
N GLU A 244 -19.31 12.73 -17.51
CA GLU A 244 -19.50 14.12 -17.93
C GLU A 244 -19.41 15.12 -16.75
N ASP A 245 -19.75 14.70 -15.53
CA ASP A 245 -19.84 15.56 -14.34
C ASP A 245 -18.59 15.57 -13.45
N ALA A 246 -17.53 14.89 -13.82
CA ALA A 246 -16.32 14.73 -12.98
C ALA A 246 -15.15 15.67 -13.36
N LEU A 247 -15.45 16.70 -14.21
CA LEU A 247 -14.41 17.61 -14.73
C LEU A 247 -14.69 19.06 -14.29
#